data_301128a8d3c6c04df7a9c8a0ba387e4d
#
_entry.id   301128a8d3c6c04df7a9c8a0ba387e4d
#
_cell.length_a   1.000
_cell.length_b   1.000
_cell.length_c   1.000
_cell.angle_alpha   90.00
_cell.angle_beta   90.00
_cell.angle_gamma   90.00
#
_symmetry.space_group_name_H-M   'P 1'
#
loop_
_entity.id
_entity.type
_entity.pdbx_description
1 polymer ?
#
loop_
_entity_poly.entity_id
_entity_poly.type
_entity_poly.pdbx_seq_one_letter_code
_entity_poly.pdbx_strand_id
1 'polypeptide(L)'
;YTQMLKDGFPSYGGFAGSQSLLEIPPLDLRQVEIIKGPAATFYGEGAIAGVVNFISKSPGEEAESTLLLNQTSALGSDASLFTTRKLGRFGYTLLGQFNYQNEYDVDEDGFSDLPRTYSFVISPRAFFYIDEKTQLTIGNTTTFQNRKGGDMRVIRGNGGPQNIYFEKNVSVRNVTTANFTRELAK
;
A
#
# COMPACT_ATOMS: atom_id res chain seq x y z
N TYR A 1 -16.72 -8.86 -8.86
CA TYR A 1 -15.43 -8.71 -8.18
C TYR A 1 -14.53 -7.85 -9.08
N THR A 2 -13.91 -6.81 -8.51
CA THR A 2 -12.90 -5.97 -9.19
C THR A 2 -11.54 -6.45 -8.74
N GLN A 3 -10.66 -6.78 -9.68
CA GLN A 3 -9.29 -7.16 -9.38
C GLN A 3 -8.39 -5.93 -9.27
N MET A 4 -7.55 -5.90 -8.23
CA MET A 4 -6.56 -4.86 -8.04
C MET A 4 -5.17 -5.38 -8.36
N LEU A 5 -4.44 -4.61 -9.15
CA LEU A 5 -3.07 -4.89 -9.53
C LEU A 5 -2.16 -3.73 -9.11
N LYS A 6 -0.91 -4.03 -8.82
CA LYS A 6 0.18 -3.04 -8.73
C LYS A 6 1.26 -3.44 -9.73
N ASP A 7 1.54 -2.54 -10.68
CA ASP A 7 2.49 -2.77 -11.78
C ASP A 7 2.20 -4.07 -12.57
N GLY A 8 0.90 -4.41 -12.76
CA GLY A 8 0.47 -5.63 -13.43
C GLY A 8 0.45 -6.90 -12.57
N PHE A 9 0.95 -6.85 -11.34
CA PHE A 9 0.91 -7.99 -10.42
C PHE A 9 -0.33 -7.93 -9.52
N PRO A 10 -0.99 -9.08 -9.25
CA PRO A 10 -2.13 -9.10 -8.35
C PRO A 10 -1.79 -8.54 -6.97
N SER A 11 -2.57 -7.58 -6.51
CA SER A 11 -2.48 -7.06 -5.15
C SER A 11 -3.38 -7.91 -4.25
N TYR A 12 -2.77 -8.74 -3.43
CA TYR A 12 -3.50 -9.54 -2.45
C TYR A 12 -3.80 -8.65 -1.24
N GLY A 13 -5.07 -8.27 -1.09
CA GLY A 13 -5.57 -7.54 0.06
C GLY A 13 -5.52 -8.35 1.34
N GLY A 14 -5.52 -7.67 2.48
CA GLY A 14 -5.75 -8.29 3.79
C GLY A 14 -7.15 -8.90 3.88
N PHE A 15 -7.48 -9.50 5.01
CA PHE A 15 -8.66 -10.31 5.30
C PHE A 15 -10.03 -9.68 4.95
N ALA A 16 -10.08 -8.35 4.77
CA ALA A 16 -11.23 -7.63 4.25
C ALA A 16 -10.82 -6.89 2.98
N GLY A 17 -11.32 -7.31 1.82
CA GLY A 17 -10.96 -6.80 0.51
C GLY A 17 -11.10 -5.27 0.31
N SER A 18 -11.89 -4.58 1.13
CA SER A 18 -12.00 -3.12 1.14
C SER A 18 -10.82 -2.39 1.80
N GLN A 19 -10.08 -3.05 2.68
CA GLN A 19 -8.95 -2.43 3.40
C GLN A 19 -7.65 -2.42 2.60
N SER A 20 -7.55 -3.24 1.54
CA SER A 20 -6.35 -3.28 0.69
C SER A 20 -6.12 -1.99 -0.08
N LEU A 21 -7.16 -1.22 -0.38
CA LEU A 21 -7.06 0.09 -1.01
C LEU A 21 -6.38 1.13 -0.11
N LEU A 22 -6.64 1.09 1.19
CA LEU A 22 -6.05 2.01 2.16
C LEU A 22 -4.54 1.74 2.39
N GLU A 23 -4.06 0.58 1.95
CA GLU A 23 -2.66 0.18 2.08
C GLU A 23 -1.80 0.57 0.87
N ILE A 24 -2.38 1.15 -0.19
CA ILE A 24 -1.64 1.58 -1.37
C ILE A 24 -1.12 3.01 -1.13
N PRO A 25 0.19 3.19 -0.93
CA PRO A 25 0.75 4.50 -0.69
C PRO A 25 0.63 5.36 -1.97
N PRO A 26 0.11 6.59 -1.88
CA PRO A 26 -0.13 7.41 -3.06
C PRO A 26 1.15 8.03 -3.65
N LEU A 27 2.23 8.20 -2.87
CA LEU A 27 3.41 8.97 -3.30
C LEU A 27 4.22 8.29 -4.41
N ASP A 28 4.20 6.95 -4.48
CA ASP A 28 4.90 6.21 -5.53
C ASP A 28 4.06 5.97 -6.79
N LEU A 29 2.81 6.45 -6.82
CA LEU A 29 1.93 6.27 -7.95
C LEU A 29 2.21 7.31 -9.06
N ARG A 30 2.33 6.81 -10.29
CA ARG A 30 2.36 7.63 -11.51
C ARG A 30 0.97 7.79 -12.09
N GLN A 31 0.20 6.71 -12.15
CA GLN A 31 -1.15 6.70 -12.72
C GLN A 31 -1.96 5.50 -12.21
N VAL A 32 -3.28 5.58 -12.39
CA VAL A 32 -4.22 4.49 -12.14
C VAL A 32 -4.91 4.15 -13.45
N GLU A 33 -4.86 2.90 -13.86
CA GLU A 33 -5.52 2.37 -15.05
C GLU A 33 -6.76 1.61 -14.64
N ILE A 34 -7.90 1.91 -15.29
CA ILE A 34 -9.15 1.21 -15.05
C ILE A 34 -9.54 0.49 -16.34
N ILE A 35 -9.56 -0.84 -16.31
CA ILE A 35 -9.90 -1.70 -17.44
C ILE A 35 -11.27 -2.32 -17.18
N LYS A 36 -12.23 -2.03 -18.07
CA LYS A 36 -13.60 -2.52 -17.98
C LYS A 36 -13.96 -3.36 -19.22
N GLY A 37 -14.98 -4.20 -19.06
CA GLY A 37 -15.52 -4.98 -20.17
C GLY A 37 -14.66 -6.19 -20.54
N PRO A 38 -14.76 -6.72 -21.80
CA PRO A 38 -14.13 -7.98 -22.20
C PRO A 38 -12.62 -8.04 -22.03
N ALA A 39 -11.92 -6.90 -22.10
CA ALA A 39 -10.48 -6.83 -21.89
C ALA A 39 -10.05 -7.24 -20.47
N ALA A 40 -10.95 -7.15 -19.50
CA ALA A 40 -10.67 -7.58 -18.13
C ALA A 40 -10.50 -9.10 -18.01
N THR A 41 -11.03 -9.89 -18.94
CA THR A 41 -10.94 -11.36 -18.92
C THR A 41 -9.50 -11.88 -19.05
N PHE A 42 -8.59 -11.11 -19.64
CA PHE A 42 -7.16 -11.44 -19.69
C PHE A 42 -6.50 -11.52 -18.31
N TYR A 43 -7.12 -10.94 -17.29
CA TYR A 43 -6.60 -10.89 -15.91
C TYR A 43 -7.20 -11.98 -15.00
N GLY A 44 -7.99 -12.92 -15.57
CA GLY A 44 -8.52 -14.08 -14.88
C GLY A 44 -9.89 -13.87 -14.23
N GLU A 45 -10.35 -14.89 -13.50
CA GLU A 45 -11.70 -14.95 -12.91
C GLU A 45 -12.01 -13.89 -11.86
N GLY A 46 -11.00 -13.31 -11.23
CA GLY A 46 -11.15 -12.22 -10.28
C GLY A 46 -11.56 -10.87 -10.88
N ALA A 47 -11.52 -10.74 -12.23
CA ALA A 47 -11.69 -9.48 -12.94
C ALA A 47 -13.09 -9.30 -13.56
N ILE A 48 -14.12 -9.98 -13.05
CA ILE A 48 -15.49 -9.99 -13.64
C ILE A 48 -16.07 -8.57 -13.76
N ALA A 49 -15.88 -7.71 -12.76
CA ALA A 49 -16.35 -6.32 -12.77
C ALA A 49 -15.32 -5.34 -13.35
N GLY A 50 -14.09 -5.80 -13.62
CA GLY A 50 -12.99 -5.00 -14.15
C GLY A 50 -11.70 -5.13 -13.35
N VAL A 51 -10.69 -4.39 -13.79
CA VAL A 51 -9.35 -4.34 -13.21
C VAL A 51 -8.99 -2.90 -12.89
N VAL A 52 -8.41 -2.66 -11.72
CA VAL A 52 -7.77 -1.40 -11.36
C VAL A 52 -6.28 -1.69 -11.19
N ASN A 53 -5.44 -1.10 -12.04
CA ASN A 53 -4.00 -1.27 -12.02
C ASN A 53 -3.31 0.02 -11.57
N PHE A 54 -2.60 -0.03 -10.46
CA PHE A 54 -1.82 1.06 -9.91
C PHE A 54 -0.41 1.01 -10.47
N ILE A 55 -0.05 1.99 -11.29
CA ILE A 55 1.26 2.06 -11.92
C ILE A 55 2.17 2.93 -11.08
N SER A 56 3.28 2.36 -10.63
CA SER A 56 4.28 3.06 -9.84
C SER A 56 5.17 3.96 -10.68
N LYS A 57 5.73 5.01 -10.05
CA LYS A 57 6.78 5.84 -10.63
C LYS A 57 8.03 5.01 -10.92
N SER A 58 8.74 5.39 -11.98
CA SER A 58 10.06 4.86 -12.33
C SER A 58 11.10 5.97 -12.23
N PRO A 59 12.40 5.65 -12.03
CA PRO A 59 13.46 6.65 -11.99
C PRO A 59 13.54 7.45 -13.29
N GLY A 60 13.50 8.79 -13.17
CA GLY A 60 13.76 9.73 -14.25
C GLY A 60 15.20 10.24 -14.24
N GLU A 61 15.54 11.11 -15.19
CA GLU A 61 16.87 11.74 -15.28
C GLU A 61 17.12 12.65 -14.05
N GLU A 62 16.06 13.30 -13.56
CA GLU A 62 16.13 14.16 -12.37
C GLU A 62 15.77 13.33 -11.12
N ALA A 63 16.48 13.62 -10.02
CA ALA A 63 16.16 13.04 -8.73
C ALA A 63 14.89 13.69 -8.17
N GLU A 64 13.98 12.86 -7.67
CA GLU A 64 12.76 13.33 -6.96
C GLU A 64 12.80 12.86 -5.51
N SER A 65 12.43 13.75 -4.59
CA SER A 65 12.20 13.39 -3.20
C SER A 65 10.98 14.16 -2.68
N THR A 66 10.02 13.45 -2.13
CA THR A 66 8.77 14.00 -1.61
C THR A 66 8.55 13.51 -0.20
N LEU A 67 8.32 14.42 0.73
CA LEU A 67 7.88 14.14 2.11
C LEU A 67 6.45 14.65 2.27
N LEU A 68 5.56 13.77 2.71
CA LEU A 68 4.19 14.12 3.07
C LEU A 68 4.01 13.85 4.56
N LEU A 69 3.53 14.86 5.28
CA LEU A 69 3.12 14.77 6.68
C LEU A 69 1.65 15.17 6.76
N ASN A 70 0.85 14.36 7.42
CA ASN A 70 -0.56 14.63 7.62
C ASN A 70 -0.95 14.38 9.07
N GLN A 71 -1.83 15.22 9.60
CA GLN A 71 -2.42 15.10 10.92
C GLN A 71 -3.91 15.35 10.82
N THR A 72 -4.72 14.45 11.39
CA THR A 72 -6.18 14.59 11.41
C THR A 72 -6.69 15.04 12.78
N SER A 73 -7.89 15.64 12.81
CA SER A 73 -8.58 16.00 14.05
C SER A 73 -8.95 14.79 14.90
N ALA A 74 -9.11 13.61 14.29
CA ALA A 74 -9.33 12.33 14.97
C ALA A 74 -8.02 11.68 15.46
N LEU A 75 -6.95 12.47 15.68
CA LEU A 75 -5.64 12.04 16.20
C LEU A 75 -4.95 10.97 15.34
N GLY A 76 -5.19 11.00 14.02
CA GLY A 76 -4.43 10.23 13.05
C GLY A 76 -3.20 11.01 12.56
N SER A 77 -2.08 10.35 12.41
CA SER A 77 -0.81 10.93 11.94
C SER A 77 -0.21 10.05 10.84
N ASP A 78 0.13 10.66 9.72
CA ASP A 78 0.77 9.98 8.60
C ASP A 78 2.10 10.67 8.27
N ALA A 79 3.11 9.88 8.00
CA ALA A 79 4.38 10.35 7.46
C ALA A 79 4.78 9.43 6.29
N SER A 80 4.98 10.01 5.12
CA SER A 80 5.37 9.26 3.92
C SER A 80 6.54 9.96 3.24
N LEU A 81 7.56 9.18 2.90
CA LEU A 81 8.73 9.61 2.15
C LEU A 81 8.85 8.79 0.87
N PHE A 82 8.95 9.47 -0.24
CA PHE A 82 9.31 8.86 -1.52
C PHE A 82 10.58 9.49 -2.06
N THR A 83 11.51 8.68 -2.55
CA THR A 83 12.70 9.18 -3.27
C THR A 83 13.04 8.27 -4.44
N THR A 84 13.52 8.88 -5.52
CA THR A 84 13.91 8.17 -6.74
C THR A 84 15.07 8.87 -7.42
N ARG A 85 15.95 8.09 -8.06
CA ARG A 85 17.05 8.59 -8.86
C ARG A 85 17.52 7.55 -9.87
N LYS A 86 17.93 8.02 -11.06
CA LYS A 86 18.64 7.23 -12.05
C LYS A 86 20.13 7.58 -12.04
N LEU A 87 20.98 6.58 -12.05
CA LEU A 87 22.45 6.67 -11.99
C LEU A 87 23.05 5.84 -13.13
N GLY A 88 23.01 6.37 -14.35
CA GLY A 88 23.45 5.67 -15.54
C GLY A 88 22.63 4.40 -15.81
N ARG A 89 23.26 3.22 -15.68
CA ARG A 89 22.59 1.92 -15.89
C ARG A 89 21.88 1.38 -14.66
N PHE A 90 21.84 2.13 -13.58
CA PHE A 90 21.14 1.76 -12.35
C PHE A 90 20.14 2.84 -11.98
N GLY A 91 19.01 2.46 -11.42
CA GLY A 91 18.05 3.38 -10.83
C GLY A 91 17.42 2.78 -9.59
N TYR A 92 16.85 3.61 -8.75
CA TYR A 92 16.10 3.14 -7.59
C TYR A 92 14.89 4.01 -7.32
N THR A 93 13.89 3.41 -6.69
CA THR A 93 12.85 4.11 -5.96
C THR A 93 12.79 3.54 -4.54
N LEU A 94 12.53 4.40 -3.58
CA LEU A 94 12.31 4.00 -2.19
C LEU A 94 11.09 4.75 -1.66
N LEU A 95 10.13 4.00 -1.17
CA LEU A 95 8.98 4.51 -0.44
C LEU A 95 9.07 4.01 1.00
N GLY A 96 8.90 4.92 1.96
CA GLY A 96 8.68 4.64 3.37
C GLY A 96 7.38 5.31 3.80
N GLN A 97 6.52 4.61 4.53
CA GLN A 97 5.30 5.17 5.09
C GLN A 97 5.10 4.69 6.51
N PHE A 98 4.70 5.60 7.36
CA PHE A 98 4.26 5.34 8.72
C PHE A 98 2.87 5.94 8.90
N ASN A 99 1.96 5.18 9.49
CA ASN A 99 0.63 5.63 9.88
C ASN A 99 0.39 5.26 11.33
N TYR A 100 -0.13 6.20 12.07
CA TYR A 100 -0.61 6.03 13.43
C TYR A 100 -2.01 6.61 13.56
N GLN A 101 -2.95 5.86 14.07
CA GLN A 101 -4.31 6.29 14.40
C GLN A 101 -4.59 5.93 15.86
N ASN A 102 -4.98 6.92 16.65
CA ASN A 102 -5.58 6.65 17.96
C ASN A 102 -6.97 6.06 17.79
N GLU A 103 -7.39 5.29 18.78
CA GLU A 103 -8.80 4.91 18.87
C GLU A 103 -9.68 6.15 19.00
N TYR A 104 -10.75 6.18 18.22
CA TYR A 104 -11.68 7.28 18.22
C TYR A 104 -13.12 6.73 18.18
N ASP A 105 -13.95 7.26 19.07
CA ASP A 105 -15.36 6.95 19.26
C ASP A 105 -16.11 8.21 18.84
N VAL A 106 -16.84 8.16 17.73
CA VAL A 106 -17.48 9.32 17.09
C VAL A 106 -18.83 9.62 17.72
N ASP A 107 -19.59 8.57 18.07
CA ASP A 107 -20.96 8.66 18.56
C ASP A 107 -21.07 8.48 20.08
N GLU A 108 -19.92 8.32 20.75
CA GLU A 108 -19.80 8.22 22.22
C GLU A 108 -20.55 7.01 22.82
N ASP A 109 -20.66 5.93 22.06
CA ASP A 109 -21.30 4.69 22.50
C ASP A 109 -20.36 3.80 23.36
N GLY A 110 -19.10 4.19 23.49
CA GLY A 110 -18.07 3.47 24.24
C GLY A 110 -17.30 2.44 23.42
N PHE A 111 -17.57 2.32 22.13
CA PHE A 111 -16.83 1.48 21.18
C PHE A 111 -16.05 2.34 20.18
N SER A 112 -14.95 1.80 19.67
CA SER A 112 -14.14 2.53 18.71
C SER A 112 -14.68 2.39 17.29
N ASP A 113 -15.08 3.49 16.65
CA ASP A 113 -15.34 3.58 15.21
C ASP A 113 -14.05 3.55 14.42
N LEU A 114 -13.01 4.23 14.92
CA LEU A 114 -11.67 4.12 14.40
C LEU A 114 -10.81 3.32 15.37
N PRO A 115 -10.25 2.19 14.94
CA PRO A 115 -9.39 1.38 15.79
C PRO A 115 -8.04 2.05 16.00
N ARG A 116 -7.39 1.81 17.14
CA ARG A 116 -5.98 2.12 17.32
C ARG A 116 -5.17 1.34 16.29
N THR A 117 -4.45 2.04 15.44
CA THR A 117 -3.71 1.44 14.33
C THR A 117 -2.27 1.93 14.32
N TYR A 118 -1.36 0.99 14.08
CA TYR A 118 0.03 1.24 13.69
C TYR A 118 0.27 0.54 12.37
N SER A 119 0.77 1.27 11.39
CA SER A 119 1.14 0.68 10.10
C SER A 119 2.48 1.23 9.65
N PHE A 120 3.30 0.36 9.09
CA PHE A 120 4.57 0.72 8.47
C PHE A 120 4.70 0.00 7.14
N VAL A 121 5.08 0.76 6.11
CA VAL A 121 5.35 0.23 4.77
C VAL A 121 6.74 0.67 4.35
N ILE A 122 7.53 -0.26 3.81
CA ILE A 122 8.75 0.03 3.09
C ILE A 122 8.73 -0.66 1.74
N SER A 123 9.03 0.08 0.68
CA SER A 123 8.98 -0.44 -0.68
C SER A 123 10.18 0.06 -1.50
N PRO A 124 11.35 -0.61 -1.37
CA PRO A 124 12.49 -0.40 -2.24
C PRO A 124 12.28 -1.09 -3.61
N ARG A 125 12.73 -0.43 -4.69
CA ARG A 125 12.80 -1.01 -6.04
C ARG A 125 14.13 -0.63 -6.68
N ALA A 126 14.77 -1.59 -7.34
CA ALA A 126 16.00 -1.43 -8.09
C ALA A 126 15.73 -1.65 -9.57
N PHE A 127 16.30 -0.80 -10.41
CA PHE A 127 16.15 -0.81 -11.86
C PHE A 127 17.52 -0.97 -12.49
N PHE A 128 17.70 -1.98 -13.34
CA PHE A 128 18.91 -2.27 -14.04
C PHE A 128 18.66 -2.10 -15.54
N TYR A 129 19.20 -1.05 -16.14
CA TYR A 129 19.14 -0.75 -17.58
C TYR A 129 20.29 -1.46 -18.28
N ILE A 130 20.04 -2.67 -18.79
CA ILE A 130 21.08 -3.51 -19.44
C ILE A 130 21.50 -2.86 -20.76
N ASP A 131 20.53 -2.43 -21.54
CA ASP A 131 20.67 -1.62 -22.75
C ASP A 131 19.44 -0.70 -22.91
N GLU A 132 19.34 0.03 -24.04
CA GLU A 132 18.24 0.97 -24.30
C GLU A 132 16.86 0.29 -24.40
N LYS A 133 16.82 -1.00 -24.67
CA LYS A 133 15.60 -1.80 -24.88
C LYS A 133 15.36 -2.85 -23.82
N THR A 134 16.34 -3.07 -22.93
CA THR A 134 16.31 -4.18 -21.97
C THR A 134 16.46 -3.67 -20.55
N GLN A 135 15.49 -3.96 -19.71
CA GLN A 135 15.44 -3.56 -18.31
C GLN A 135 15.08 -4.74 -17.41
N LEU A 136 15.75 -4.85 -16.28
CA LEU A 136 15.35 -5.70 -15.15
C LEU A 136 14.94 -4.80 -13.98
N THR A 137 13.77 -5.03 -13.43
CA THR A 137 13.29 -4.37 -12.21
C THR A 137 13.09 -5.40 -11.12
N ILE A 138 13.64 -5.15 -9.94
CA ILE A 138 13.45 -5.97 -8.74
C ILE A 138 12.87 -5.06 -7.67
N GLY A 139 11.77 -5.45 -7.07
CA GLY A 139 11.08 -4.72 -6.02
C GLY A 139 10.72 -5.61 -4.84
N ASN A 140 10.68 -5.01 -3.66
CA ASN A 140 10.13 -5.63 -2.46
C ASN A 140 9.21 -4.63 -1.76
N THR A 141 8.06 -5.09 -1.31
CA THR A 141 7.19 -4.29 -0.44
C THR A 141 6.93 -5.08 0.83
N THR A 142 7.31 -4.51 1.96
CA THR A 142 7.03 -5.06 3.28
C THR A 142 6.06 -4.13 3.99
N THR A 143 4.94 -4.69 4.44
CA THR A 143 3.91 -4.00 5.23
C THR A 143 3.78 -4.68 6.58
N PHE A 144 3.85 -3.90 7.64
CA PHE A 144 3.47 -4.30 8.99
C PHE A 144 2.25 -3.49 9.41
N GLN A 145 1.27 -4.15 10.01
CA GLN A 145 0.09 -3.50 10.54
C GLN A 145 -0.35 -4.15 11.85
N ASN A 146 -0.74 -3.34 12.81
CA ASN A 146 -1.34 -3.76 14.07
C ASN A 146 -2.56 -2.86 14.33
N ARG A 147 -3.74 -3.48 14.41
CA ARG A 147 -5.01 -2.81 14.69
C ARG A 147 -5.63 -3.39 15.94
N LYS A 148 -6.18 -2.54 16.79
CA LYS A 148 -6.95 -2.94 17.97
C LYS A 148 -8.18 -2.03 18.08
N GLY A 149 -9.37 -2.63 17.94
CA GLY A 149 -10.69 -1.98 18.08
C GLY A 149 -11.54 -2.66 19.12
N GLY A 150 -12.72 -2.09 19.44
CA GLY A 150 -13.70 -2.59 20.40
C GLY A 150 -13.97 -1.62 21.53
N ASP A 151 -14.25 -2.13 22.72
CA ASP A 151 -14.54 -1.30 23.91
C ASP A 151 -13.37 -0.36 24.23
N MET A 152 -13.63 0.93 24.30
CA MET A 152 -12.65 1.99 24.53
C MET A 152 -11.86 1.80 25.83
N ARG A 153 -12.48 1.26 26.89
CA ARG A 153 -11.82 0.98 28.17
C ARG A 153 -10.79 -0.14 28.02
N VAL A 154 -11.17 -1.19 27.26
CA VAL A 154 -10.26 -2.33 27.00
C VAL A 154 -9.06 -1.90 26.13
N ILE A 155 -9.31 -1.07 25.12
CA ILE A 155 -8.24 -0.57 24.24
C ILE A 155 -7.25 0.29 25.04
N ARG A 156 -7.75 1.12 25.96
CA ARG A 156 -6.95 2.01 26.83
C ARG A 156 -6.29 1.30 28.02
N GLY A 157 -6.57 0.01 28.21
CA GLY A 157 -5.98 -0.78 29.31
C GLY A 157 -6.72 -0.67 30.64
N ASN A 158 -7.93 -0.08 30.65
CA ASN A 158 -8.78 0.12 31.85
C ASN A 158 -10.02 -0.80 31.83
N GLY A 159 -9.98 -1.91 31.10
CA GLY A 159 -11.07 -2.89 31.03
C GLY A 159 -11.28 -3.61 32.35
N GLY A 160 -12.56 -3.83 32.72
CA GLY A 160 -12.98 -4.60 33.89
C GLY A 160 -13.74 -5.86 33.49
N PRO A 161 -14.27 -6.62 34.44
CA PRO A 161 -14.99 -7.87 34.16
C PRO A 161 -16.20 -7.77 33.20
N GLN A 162 -16.75 -6.55 33.06
CA GLN A 162 -17.89 -6.26 32.18
C GLN A 162 -17.48 -5.70 30.82
N ASN A 163 -16.21 -5.26 30.65
CA ASN A 163 -15.66 -4.64 29.45
C ASN A 163 -14.57 -5.55 28.92
N ILE A 164 -14.93 -6.53 28.11
CA ILE A 164 -14.03 -7.58 27.65
C ILE A 164 -13.89 -7.64 26.12
N TYR A 165 -14.75 -6.92 25.38
CA TYR A 165 -14.77 -7.02 23.93
C TYR A 165 -13.67 -6.19 23.28
N PHE A 166 -12.84 -6.84 22.52
CA PHE A 166 -11.89 -6.20 21.58
C PHE A 166 -11.56 -7.13 20.43
N GLU A 167 -11.22 -6.53 19.33
CA GLU A 167 -10.66 -7.20 18.17
C GLU A 167 -9.24 -6.72 17.94
N LYS A 168 -8.31 -7.64 17.71
CA LYS A 168 -6.92 -7.33 17.38
C LYS A 168 -6.52 -8.05 16.10
N ASN A 169 -6.00 -7.29 15.15
CA ASN A 169 -5.43 -7.81 13.92
C ASN A 169 -3.96 -7.38 13.84
N VAL A 170 -3.06 -8.35 13.69
CA VAL A 170 -1.63 -8.10 13.42
C VAL A 170 -1.30 -8.80 12.12
N SER A 171 -0.87 -8.04 11.13
CA SER A 171 -0.49 -8.59 9.84
C SER A 171 0.91 -8.14 9.43
N VAL A 172 1.64 -9.06 8.84
CA VAL A 172 2.90 -8.81 8.15
C VAL A 172 2.77 -9.35 6.75
N ARG A 173 3.03 -8.51 5.77
CA ARG A 173 3.04 -8.92 4.37
C ARG A 173 4.36 -8.53 3.75
N ASN A 174 4.93 -9.46 3.01
CA ASN A 174 6.12 -9.23 2.20
C ASN A 174 5.86 -9.74 0.78
N VAL A 175 6.07 -8.85 -0.19
CA VAL A 175 5.89 -9.16 -1.61
C VAL A 175 7.17 -8.77 -2.34
N THR A 176 7.79 -9.73 -2.99
CA THR A 176 8.93 -9.50 -3.88
C THR A 176 8.49 -9.69 -5.32
N THR A 177 8.83 -8.75 -6.18
CA THR A 177 8.54 -8.79 -7.62
C THR A 177 9.82 -8.69 -8.42
N ALA A 178 9.87 -9.41 -9.53
CA ALA A 178 10.91 -9.26 -10.54
C ALA A 178 10.24 -9.15 -11.91
N ASN A 179 10.62 -8.14 -12.68
CA ASN A 179 10.09 -7.88 -14.01
C ASN A 179 11.26 -7.67 -14.98
N PHE A 180 11.29 -8.47 -16.02
CA PHE A 180 12.23 -8.35 -17.13
C PHE A 180 11.48 -7.88 -18.37
N THR A 181 11.86 -6.73 -18.88
CA THR A 181 11.24 -6.13 -20.07
C THR A 181 12.30 -6.02 -21.18
N ARG A 182 11.91 -6.45 -22.38
CA ARG A 182 12.72 -6.25 -23.59
C ARG A 182 11.83 -5.80 -24.73
N GLU A 183 12.13 -4.65 -25.32
CA GLU A 183 11.49 -4.18 -26.53
C GLU A 183 12.05 -4.93 -27.74
N LEU A 184 11.19 -5.64 -28.45
CA LEU A 184 11.56 -6.32 -29.69
C LEU A 184 11.44 -5.33 -30.85
N ALA A 185 12.42 -5.35 -31.77
CA ALA A 185 12.32 -4.59 -33.00
C ALA A 185 11.11 -5.08 -33.80
N LYS A 186 10.27 -4.13 -34.27
CA LYS A 186 9.20 -4.43 -35.22
C LYS A 186 9.77 -4.74 -36.59
#